data_20f2184bc4c76424d64e687b0cfb9ea1
#
_entry.id   20f2184bc4c76424d64e687b0cfb9ea1
#
_cell.length_a   1.000
_cell.length_b   1.000
_cell.length_c   1.000
_cell.angle_alpha   90.00
_cell.angle_beta   90.00
_cell.angle_gamma   90.00
#
_symmetry.space_group_name_H-M   'P 1'
#
loop_
_entity.id
_entity.type
_entity.pdbx_description
1 polymer ?
#
loop_
_entity_poly.entity_id
_entity_poly.type
_entity_poly.pdbx_seq_one_letter_code
_entity_poly.pdbx_strand_id
1 'polypeptide(L)' 'MEKWDCPCSYIYDPAEGDYENGIEPGTSFEDLPDDWICPKCGAGKEYFDN' A
#
# COMPACT_ATOMS: atom_id res chain seq x y z
N MET A 1 -9.07 8.81 -4.83
CA MET A 1 -8.25 8.15 -3.79
C MET A 1 -6.80 8.54 -3.99
N GLU A 2 -6.09 8.75 -2.90
CA GLU A 2 -4.72 9.19 -2.97
C GLU A 2 -3.77 8.01 -3.06
N LYS A 3 -2.76 8.16 -3.92
CA LYS A 3 -1.72 7.15 -4.04
C LYS A 3 -0.64 7.40 -3.00
N TRP A 4 -0.01 6.31 -2.54
CA TRP A 4 1.02 6.38 -1.52
C TRP A 4 2.31 5.78 -2.06
N ASP A 5 3.41 6.49 -1.86
CA ASP A 5 4.72 6.11 -2.39
C ASP A 5 5.57 5.43 -1.32
N CYS A 6 6.17 4.31 -1.70
CA CYS A 6 7.17 3.66 -0.88
C CYS A 6 8.56 4.14 -1.32
N PRO A 7 9.52 4.28 -0.40
CA PRO A 7 10.90 4.65 -0.78
C PRO A 7 11.54 3.73 -1.82
N CYS A 8 11.03 2.50 -1.96
CA CYS A 8 11.55 1.55 -2.94
C CYS A 8 10.96 1.74 -4.33
N SER A 9 10.16 2.77 -4.54
CA SER A 9 9.47 3.09 -5.79
C SER A 9 8.14 2.35 -6.01
N TYR A 10 7.72 1.52 -5.07
CA TYR A 10 6.41 0.91 -5.15
C TYR A 10 5.35 1.98 -4.86
N ILE A 11 4.25 1.94 -5.59
CA ILE A 11 3.15 2.88 -5.37
C ILE A 11 1.90 2.08 -5.03
N TYR A 12 1.31 2.37 -3.86
CA TYR A 12 0.03 1.79 -3.51
C TYR A 12 -1.07 2.66 -4.12
N ASP A 13 -1.81 2.08 -5.05
CA ASP A 13 -2.94 2.74 -5.68
C ASP A 13 -4.22 2.15 -5.09
N PRO A 14 -4.97 2.93 -4.27
CA PRO A 14 -6.19 2.40 -3.67
C PRO A 14 -7.21 1.89 -4.68
N ALA A 15 -7.23 2.47 -5.88
CA ALA A 15 -8.16 2.04 -6.91
C ALA A 15 -7.84 0.63 -7.42
N GLU A 16 -6.58 0.22 -7.33
CA GLU A 16 -6.15 -1.10 -7.79
C GLU A 16 -5.97 -2.10 -6.64
N GLY A 17 -5.76 -1.60 -5.43
CA GLY A 17 -5.50 -2.45 -4.29
C GLY A 17 -4.12 -3.11 -4.36
N ASP A 18 -3.98 -4.22 -3.63
CA ASP A 18 -2.72 -4.96 -3.61
C ASP A 18 -3.02 -6.45 -3.73
N TYR A 19 -3.05 -6.92 -4.93
CA TYR A 19 -3.43 -8.29 -5.21
C TYR A 19 -2.49 -9.30 -4.53
N GLU A 20 -1.21 -8.98 -4.47
CA GLU A 20 -0.21 -9.88 -3.89
C GLU A 20 -0.44 -10.12 -2.41
N ASN A 21 -0.95 -9.12 -1.70
CA ASN A 21 -1.26 -9.25 -0.27
C ASN A 21 -2.74 -9.43 -0.01
N GLY A 22 -3.54 -9.69 -1.04
CA GLY A 22 -4.95 -9.96 -0.88
C GLY A 22 -5.80 -8.74 -0.58
N ILE A 23 -5.34 -7.55 -0.97
CA ILE A 23 -6.07 -6.31 -0.75
C ILE A 23 -6.97 -6.03 -1.94
N GLU A 24 -8.26 -5.88 -1.71
CA GLU A 24 -9.22 -5.64 -2.77
C GLU A 24 -9.08 -4.25 -3.38
N PRO A 25 -9.38 -4.09 -4.68
CA PRO A 25 -9.48 -2.76 -5.27
C PRO A 25 -10.51 -1.92 -4.52
N GLY A 26 -10.23 -0.64 -4.36
CA GLY A 26 -11.11 0.25 -3.62
C GLY A 26 -10.81 0.36 -2.14
N THR A 27 -9.75 -0.28 -1.66
CA THR A 27 -9.34 -0.19 -0.27
C THR A 27 -8.42 1.00 -0.09
N SER A 28 -8.80 1.94 0.78
CA SER A 28 -7.95 3.09 1.04
C SER A 28 -6.72 2.67 1.87
N PHE A 29 -5.67 3.48 1.80
CA PHE A 29 -4.43 3.18 2.51
C PHE A 29 -4.68 3.06 4.02
N GLU A 30 -5.54 3.92 4.56
CA GLU A 30 -5.87 3.89 5.99
C GLU A 30 -6.58 2.61 6.42
N ASP A 31 -7.25 1.96 5.48
CA ASP A 31 -7.99 0.74 5.77
C ASP A 31 -7.11 -0.51 5.70
N LEU A 32 -5.86 -0.37 5.29
CA LEU A 32 -4.95 -1.50 5.27
C LEU A 32 -4.67 -2.00 6.67
N PRO A 33 -4.45 -3.32 6.85
CA PRO A 33 -4.08 -3.85 8.17
C PRO A 33 -2.81 -3.19 8.70
N ASP A 34 -2.68 -3.10 10.01
CA ASP A 34 -1.49 -2.50 10.62
C ASP A 34 -0.22 -3.27 10.27
N ASP A 35 -0.34 -4.56 10.01
CA ASP A 35 0.79 -5.40 9.66
C ASP A 35 1.03 -5.50 8.16
N TRP A 36 0.27 -4.74 7.35
CA TRP A 36 0.50 -4.70 5.91
C TRP A 36 1.87 -4.09 5.62
N ILE A 37 2.57 -4.70 4.69
CA ILE A 37 3.90 -4.22 4.30
C ILE A 37 3.96 -4.11 2.78
N CYS A 38 4.94 -3.33 2.31
CA CYS A 38 5.16 -3.18 0.88
C CYS A 38 5.47 -4.55 0.24
N PRO A 39 4.75 -4.94 -0.81
CA PRO A 39 5.01 -6.24 -1.44
C PRO A 39 6.34 -6.29 -2.19
N LYS A 40 6.97 -5.15 -2.39
CA LYS A 40 8.22 -5.08 -3.13
C LYS A 40 9.44 -5.10 -2.22
N CYS A 41 9.43 -4.32 -1.14
CA CYS A 41 10.62 -4.22 -0.27
C CYS A 41 10.34 -4.59 1.18
N GLY A 42 9.08 -4.79 1.56
CA GLY A 42 8.73 -5.16 2.92
C GLY A 42 8.66 -4.01 3.91
N ALA A 43 8.68 -2.76 3.44
CA ALA A 43 8.59 -1.61 4.34
C ALA A 43 7.18 -1.51 4.91
N GLY A 44 7.08 -1.14 6.18
CA GLY A 44 5.79 -0.94 6.84
C GLY A 44 5.09 0.31 6.36
N LYS A 45 3.83 0.45 6.76
CA LYS A 45 3.00 1.60 6.35
C LYS A 45 3.63 2.94 6.75
N GLU A 46 4.37 2.95 7.84
CA GLU A 46 4.98 4.17 8.33
C GLU A 46 6.03 4.77 7.40
N TYR A 47 6.52 3.99 6.47
CA TYR A 47 7.51 4.45 5.51
C TYR A 47 6.89 5.04 4.25
N PHE A 48 5.59 4.95 4.11
CA PHE A 48 4.90 5.46 2.93
C PHE A 48 4.58 6.94 3.06
N ASP A 49 4.63 7.64 1.93
CA ASP A 49 4.34 9.05 1.82
C ASP A 49 3.34 9.31 0.70
N ASN A 50 2.57 10.39 0.81
CA ASN A 50 1.71 10.80 -0.31
C ASN A 50 1.79 12.32 -0.61
#